data_0997894c1240ef8201aa0f4eeaafc326
#
_entry.id   0997894c1240ef8201aa0f4eeaafc326
#
_cell.length_a   1.000
_cell.length_b   1.000
_cell.length_c   1.000
_cell.angle_alpha   90.00
_cell.angle_beta   90.00
_cell.angle_gamma   90.00
#
_symmetry.space_group_name_H-M   'P 1'
#
loop_
_entity.id
_entity.type
_entity.pdbx_description
1 polymer ?
#
loop_
_entity_poly.entity_id
_entity_poly.type
_entity_poly.pdbx_seq_one_letter_code
_entity_poly.pdbx_strand_id
1 'polypeptide(L)'
;MIVLAFDGSESATHAIASAHEVLGDVPLTMLHVWDQPVAGFDADPFGGLQTWSPSQIAELESALRDRAQRVLDEGVTLAAQAGFVAAGRLERADAAPWRTILDVADELDAQLIVVGARGLSTIGSVVLGGVSNALVHHSRRPVLVVPQLS
;
A
#
# COMPACT_ATOMS: atom_id res chain seq x y z
N MET A 1 1.56 13.93 12.58
CA MET A 1 1.13 13.36 11.28
C MET A 1 1.37 11.86 11.29
N ILE A 2 0.49 11.10 10.67
CA ILE A 2 0.59 9.64 10.51
C ILE A 2 0.62 9.26 9.03
N VAL A 3 1.21 8.10 8.72
CA VAL A 3 1.15 7.47 7.40
C VAL A 3 0.26 6.24 7.48
N LEU A 4 -0.73 6.11 6.61
CA LEU A 4 -1.56 4.92 6.47
C LEU A 4 -1.29 4.28 5.10
N ALA A 5 -0.80 3.04 5.12
CA ALA A 5 -0.58 2.27 3.91
C ALA A 5 -1.90 1.63 3.43
N PHE A 6 -2.29 1.94 2.20
CA PHE A 6 -3.55 1.50 1.61
C PHE A 6 -3.31 0.78 0.28
N ASP A 7 -3.81 -0.42 0.15
CA ASP A 7 -3.68 -1.27 -1.05
C ASP A 7 -5.02 -1.59 -1.72
N GLY A 8 -6.12 -1.00 -1.25
CA GLY A 8 -7.46 -1.26 -1.75
C GLY A 8 -8.11 -2.53 -1.16
N SER A 9 -7.45 -3.22 -0.22
CA SER A 9 -8.02 -4.39 0.45
C SER A 9 -9.08 -4.00 1.48
N GLU A 10 -9.96 -4.94 1.82
CA GLU A 10 -10.93 -4.77 2.92
C GLU A 10 -10.23 -4.49 4.25
N SER A 11 -9.11 -5.15 4.51
CA SER A 11 -8.31 -4.93 5.70
C SER A 11 -7.77 -3.50 5.79
N ALA A 12 -7.28 -2.95 4.67
CA ALA A 12 -6.82 -1.57 4.61
C ALA A 12 -7.99 -0.57 4.74
N THR A 13 -9.14 -0.87 4.15
CA THR A 13 -10.36 -0.06 4.32
C THR A 13 -10.82 -0.04 5.77
N HIS A 14 -10.87 -1.19 6.43
CA HIS A 14 -11.21 -1.28 7.85
C HIS A 14 -10.21 -0.53 8.73
N ALA A 15 -8.92 -0.55 8.37
CA ALA A 15 -7.87 0.14 9.10
C ALA A 15 -8.08 1.66 9.13
N ILE A 16 -8.67 2.25 8.08
CA ILE A 16 -8.96 3.70 8.05
C ILE A 16 -9.94 4.08 9.16
N ALA A 17 -11.10 3.42 9.22
CA ALA A 17 -12.12 3.73 10.21
C ALA A 17 -11.63 3.47 11.65
N SER A 18 -11.01 2.31 11.88
CA SER A 18 -10.47 1.95 13.20
C SER A 18 -9.35 2.88 13.65
N ALA A 19 -8.50 3.35 12.74
CA ALA A 19 -7.46 4.32 13.07
C ALA A 19 -8.06 5.66 13.51
N HIS A 20 -9.12 6.14 12.85
CA HIS A 20 -9.78 7.37 13.24
C HIS A 20 -10.44 7.28 14.64
N GLU A 21 -11.09 6.14 14.92
CA GLU A 21 -11.70 5.90 16.25
C GLU A 21 -10.67 5.97 17.39
N VAL A 22 -9.44 5.50 17.13
CA VAL A 22 -8.37 5.45 18.16
C VAL A 22 -7.58 6.74 18.23
N LEU A 23 -7.30 7.37 17.09
CA LEU A 23 -6.35 8.48 16.97
C LEU A 23 -7.02 9.85 16.86
N GLY A 24 -8.30 9.90 16.47
CA GLY A 24 -9.03 11.15 16.24
C GLY A 24 -8.52 11.96 15.06
N ASP A 25 -8.67 13.29 15.16
CA ASP A 25 -8.38 14.24 14.09
C ASP A 25 -6.87 14.53 13.94
N VAL A 26 -6.12 13.56 13.50
CA VAL A 26 -4.68 13.74 13.20
C VAL A 26 -4.45 13.89 11.71
N PRO A 27 -3.50 14.73 11.28
CA PRO A 27 -3.12 14.81 9.86
C PRO A 27 -2.65 13.44 9.35
N LEU A 28 -3.21 13.03 8.21
CA LEU A 28 -2.95 11.73 7.59
C LEU A 28 -2.32 11.89 6.21
N THR A 29 -1.25 11.16 5.95
CA THR A 29 -0.80 10.85 4.59
C THR A 29 -1.29 9.45 4.22
N MET A 30 -2.20 9.38 3.26
CA MET A 30 -2.61 8.12 2.63
C MET A 30 -1.56 7.73 1.62
N LEU A 31 -0.91 6.60 1.82
CA LEU A 31 0.16 6.10 0.97
C LEU A 31 -0.28 4.85 0.23
N HIS A 32 -0.25 4.89 -1.10
CA HIS A 32 -0.34 3.70 -1.93
C HIS A 32 1.02 3.43 -2.59
N VAL A 33 1.54 2.24 -2.38
CA VAL A 33 2.78 1.75 -3.02
C VAL A 33 2.39 0.73 -4.08
N TRP A 34 2.79 0.98 -5.33
CA TRP A 34 2.51 0.10 -6.45
C TRP A 34 3.80 -0.50 -7.02
N ASP A 35 3.70 -1.73 -7.49
CA ASP A 35 4.83 -2.45 -8.10
C ASP A 35 4.78 -2.31 -9.62
N GLN A 36 5.96 -2.18 -10.22
CA GLN A 36 6.09 -2.46 -11.65
C GLN A 36 6.00 -3.96 -11.87
N PRO A 37 5.31 -4.41 -12.94
CA PRO A 37 5.52 -5.77 -13.40
C PRO A 37 6.99 -5.89 -13.75
N VAL A 38 7.62 -6.96 -13.28
CA VAL A 38 8.99 -7.27 -13.68
C VAL A 38 9.01 -7.35 -15.19
N ALA A 39 9.62 -6.35 -15.84
CA ALA A 39 9.76 -6.35 -17.27
C ALA A 39 10.53 -7.60 -17.66
N GLY A 40 9.86 -8.54 -18.29
CA GLY A 40 10.57 -9.39 -19.16
C GLY A 40 10.45 -10.88 -19.11
N PHE A 41 9.77 -11.56 -18.27
CA PHE A 41 9.64 -13.02 -18.41
C PHE A 41 8.28 -13.52 -17.94
N ASP A 42 7.23 -13.31 -18.72
CA ASP A 42 6.18 -14.31 -18.76
C ASP A 42 6.76 -15.51 -19.52
N ALA A 43 7.21 -16.51 -18.77
CA ALA A 43 7.50 -17.80 -19.33
C ALA A 43 6.17 -18.38 -19.83
N ASP A 44 5.90 -18.23 -21.13
CA ASP A 44 4.86 -18.99 -21.80
C ASP A 44 5.11 -20.47 -21.47
N PRO A 45 4.14 -21.20 -20.87
CA PRO A 45 4.28 -22.62 -20.62
C PRO A 45 4.58 -23.44 -21.86
N PHE A 46 4.49 -22.85 -23.06
CA PHE A 46 4.85 -23.44 -24.34
C PHE A 46 6.23 -23.01 -24.90
N GLY A 47 7.05 -22.28 -24.10
CA GLY A 47 8.45 -22.03 -24.40
C GLY A 47 8.75 -20.88 -25.38
N GLY A 48 7.81 -19.96 -25.59
CA GLY A 48 8.02 -18.71 -26.31
C GLY A 48 8.47 -17.59 -25.38
N LEU A 49 9.68 -17.05 -25.58
CA LEU A 49 10.11 -15.81 -24.96
C LEU A 49 9.38 -14.65 -25.67
N GLN A 50 8.27 -14.16 -25.10
CA GLN A 50 7.66 -12.93 -25.57
C GLN A 50 8.49 -11.74 -25.07
N THR A 51 9.28 -11.15 -25.95
CA THR A 51 9.96 -9.88 -25.68
C THR A 51 8.98 -8.75 -25.96
N TRP A 52 8.59 -8.03 -24.90
CA TRP A 52 7.78 -6.85 -25.01
C TRP A 52 8.59 -5.70 -25.63
N SER A 53 7.99 -4.97 -26.56
CA SER A 53 8.62 -3.77 -27.11
C SER A 53 8.67 -2.66 -26.05
N PRO A 54 9.60 -1.71 -26.14
CA PRO A 54 9.66 -0.57 -25.21
C PRO A 54 8.33 0.21 -25.14
N SER A 55 7.60 0.32 -26.25
CA SER A 55 6.29 0.97 -26.27
C SER A 55 5.22 0.19 -25.51
N GLN A 56 5.20 -1.15 -25.60
CA GLN A 56 4.28 -2.00 -24.86
C GLN A 56 4.55 -1.94 -23.35
N ILE A 57 5.83 -1.91 -22.96
CA ILE A 57 6.22 -1.73 -21.55
C ILE A 57 5.74 -0.37 -21.04
N ALA A 58 5.94 0.71 -21.80
CA ALA A 58 5.51 2.04 -21.42
C ALA A 58 3.97 2.16 -21.29
N GLU A 59 3.21 1.54 -22.20
CA GLU A 59 1.75 1.48 -22.13
C GLU A 59 1.27 0.72 -20.90
N LEU A 60 1.88 -0.42 -20.59
CA LEU A 60 1.56 -1.21 -19.40
C LEU A 60 1.87 -0.44 -18.11
N GLU A 61 3.05 0.19 -18.05
CA GLU A 61 3.45 1.01 -16.90
C GLU A 61 2.46 2.16 -16.66
N SER A 62 2.06 2.86 -17.73
CA SER A 62 1.05 3.93 -17.64
C SER A 62 -0.29 3.41 -17.13
N ALA A 63 -0.77 2.27 -17.62
CA ALA A 63 -2.03 1.69 -17.18
C ALA A 63 -1.99 1.26 -15.71
N LEU A 64 -0.88 0.71 -15.25
CA LEU A 64 -0.69 0.33 -13.85
C LEU A 64 -0.62 1.53 -12.92
N ARG A 65 0.07 2.58 -13.34
CA ARG A 65 0.12 3.84 -12.60
C ARG A 65 -1.26 4.47 -12.48
N ASP A 66 -2.04 4.50 -13.56
CA ASP A 66 -3.41 5.03 -13.55
C ASP A 66 -4.32 4.22 -12.61
N ARG A 67 -4.15 2.89 -12.60
CA ARG A 67 -4.85 2.02 -11.63
C ARG A 67 -4.43 2.33 -10.21
N ALA A 68 -3.14 2.48 -9.95
CA ALA A 68 -2.60 2.80 -8.64
C ALA A 68 -3.11 4.16 -8.14
N GLN A 69 -3.22 5.15 -9.04
CA GLN A 69 -3.79 6.45 -8.71
C GLN A 69 -5.26 6.33 -8.29
N ARG A 70 -6.06 5.52 -8.98
CA ARG A 70 -7.46 5.28 -8.59
C ARG A 70 -7.58 4.64 -7.21
N VAL A 71 -6.70 3.69 -6.88
CA VAL A 71 -6.66 3.08 -5.53
C VAL A 71 -6.32 4.12 -4.48
N LEU A 72 -5.36 4.97 -4.75
CA LEU A 72 -5.00 6.06 -3.83
C LEU A 72 -6.16 7.04 -3.63
N ASP A 73 -6.80 7.47 -4.71
CA ASP A 73 -7.94 8.42 -4.66
C ASP A 73 -9.12 7.84 -3.87
N GLU A 74 -9.37 6.54 -4.01
CA GLU A 74 -10.35 5.81 -3.19
C GLU A 74 -9.97 5.86 -1.70
N GLY A 75 -8.71 5.56 -1.37
CA GLY A 75 -8.21 5.61 0.00
C GLY A 75 -8.34 7.00 0.63
N VAL A 76 -8.00 8.05 -0.11
CA VAL A 76 -8.15 9.45 0.34
C VAL A 76 -9.62 9.79 0.58
N THR A 77 -10.51 9.35 -0.32
CA THR A 77 -11.95 9.55 -0.19
C THR A 77 -12.51 8.86 1.06
N LEU A 78 -12.12 7.61 1.29
CA LEU A 78 -12.53 6.85 2.47
C LEU A 78 -12.00 7.49 3.76
N ALA A 79 -10.78 7.99 3.75
CA ALA A 79 -10.19 8.68 4.90
C ALA A 79 -10.96 9.97 5.23
N ALA A 80 -11.32 10.76 4.21
CA ALA A 80 -12.14 11.96 4.39
C ALA A 80 -13.54 11.63 4.94
N GLN A 81 -14.17 10.56 4.47
CA GLN A 81 -15.45 10.07 4.98
C GLN A 81 -15.36 9.61 6.45
N ALA A 82 -14.22 9.04 6.84
CA ALA A 82 -13.96 8.66 8.23
C ALA A 82 -13.68 9.86 9.16
N GLY A 83 -13.38 11.05 8.61
CA GLY A 83 -13.12 12.28 9.36
C GLY A 83 -11.67 12.78 9.32
N PHE A 84 -10.77 12.08 8.64
CA PHE A 84 -9.39 12.54 8.49
C PHE A 84 -9.23 13.72 7.54
N VAL A 85 -8.29 14.59 7.84
CA VAL A 85 -7.70 15.50 6.85
C VAL A 85 -6.53 14.75 6.20
N ALA A 86 -6.78 14.19 5.01
CA ALA A 86 -5.87 13.29 4.34
C ALA A 86 -5.24 13.91 3.08
N ALA A 87 -3.93 13.74 2.92
CA ALA A 87 -3.22 13.97 1.67
C ALA A 87 -2.83 12.63 1.04
N GLY A 88 -2.96 12.51 -0.28
CA GLY A 88 -2.57 11.32 -1.01
C GLY A 88 -1.11 11.34 -1.44
N ARG A 89 -0.42 10.21 -1.34
CA ARG A 89 0.91 9.99 -1.87
C ARG A 89 0.98 8.65 -2.60
N LEU A 90 1.40 8.70 -3.85
CA LEU A 90 1.61 7.54 -4.70
C LEU A 90 3.10 7.30 -4.87
N GLU A 91 3.56 6.11 -4.52
CA GLU A 91 4.96 5.72 -4.68
C GLU A 91 5.10 4.43 -5.46
N ARG A 92 6.15 4.36 -6.27
CA ARG A 92 6.55 3.13 -6.92
C ARG A 92 7.52 2.37 -6.02
N ALA A 93 7.30 1.07 -5.84
CA ALA A 93 8.26 0.23 -5.14
C ALA A 93 9.45 -0.07 -6.06
N ASP A 94 10.66 0.30 -5.63
CA ASP A 94 11.91 -0.11 -6.29
C ASP A 94 12.41 -1.46 -5.75
N ALA A 95 11.85 -1.90 -4.63
CA ALA A 95 12.15 -3.15 -3.93
C ALA A 95 10.86 -3.66 -3.25
N ALA A 96 10.95 -4.27 -2.09
CA ALA A 96 9.76 -4.69 -1.35
C ALA A 96 8.93 -3.48 -0.89
N PRO A 97 7.58 -3.50 -1.03
CA PRO A 97 6.70 -2.36 -0.69
C PRO A 97 6.87 -1.81 0.73
N TRP A 98 7.16 -2.67 1.70
CA TRP A 98 7.37 -2.24 3.09
C TRP A 98 8.56 -1.29 3.26
N ARG A 99 9.60 -1.42 2.42
CA ARG A 99 10.77 -0.51 2.45
C ARG A 99 10.35 0.89 2.01
N THR A 100 9.62 0.98 0.91
CA THR A 100 9.08 2.26 0.42
C THR A 100 8.19 2.92 1.47
N ILE A 101 7.37 2.14 2.19
CA ILE A 101 6.55 2.68 3.29
C ILE A 101 7.42 3.27 4.41
N LEU A 102 8.49 2.58 4.80
CA LEU A 102 9.43 3.09 5.82
C LEU A 102 10.15 4.34 5.35
N ASP A 103 10.65 4.35 4.12
CA ASP A 103 11.36 5.49 3.55
C ASP A 103 10.46 6.74 3.50
N VAL A 104 9.20 6.59 3.08
CA VAL A 104 8.21 7.69 3.10
C VAL A 104 7.90 8.15 4.51
N ALA A 105 7.74 7.21 5.45
CA ALA A 105 7.48 7.56 6.84
C ALA A 105 8.67 8.32 7.47
N ASP A 106 9.90 7.96 7.09
CA ASP A 106 11.10 8.66 7.52
C ASP A 106 11.22 10.05 6.88
N GLU A 107 10.97 10.16 5.58
CA GLU A 107 10.99 11.43 4.85
C GLU A 107 9.98 12.44 5.44
N LEU A 108 8.78 11.97 5.77
CA LEU A 108 7.71 12.79 6.33
C LEU A 108 7.82 12.99 7.85
N ASP A 109 8.81 12.41 8.49
CA ASP A 109 8.92 12.35 9.96
C ASP A 109 7.61 11.93 10.65
N ALA A 110 6.98 10.88 10.11
CA ALA A 110 5.72 10.37 10.61
C ALA A 110 5.86 9.82 12.04
N GLN A 111 4.89 10.11 12.88
CA GLN A 111 4.88 9.66 14.28
C GLN A 111 4.38 8.22 14.42
N LEU A 112 3.64 7.73 13.42
CA LEU A 112 3.01 6.41 13.43
C LEU A 112 2.78 5.95 12.00
N ILE A 113 2.97 4.65 11.77
CA ILE A 113 2.53 3.96 10.56
C ILE A 113 1.31 3.13 10.90
N VAL A 114 0.25 3.25 10.09
CA VAL A 114 -0.97 2.43 10.19
C VAL A 114 -1.05 1.49 9.00
N VAL A 115 -1.37 0.23 9.25
CA VAL A 115 -1.51 -0.78 8.20
C VAL A 115 -2.58 -1.80 8.59
N GLY A 116 -3.33 -2.30 7.61
CA GLY A 116 -4.18 -3.46 7.81
C GLY A 116 -3.36 -4.73 8.05
N ALA A 117 -3.87 -5.66 8.84
CA ALA A 117 -3.17 -6.91 9.15
C ALA A 117 -2.90 -7.77 7.90
N ARG A 118 -3.71 -7.61 6.84
CA ARG A 118 -3.60 -8.38 5.59
C ARG A 118 -3.68 -7.44 4.38
N GLY A 119 -3.11 -7.88 3.26
CA GLY A 119 -3.27 -7.23 1.96
C GLY A 119 -4.02 -8.10 0.96
N LEU A 120 -4.02 -7.69 -0.30
CA LEU A 120 -4.74 -8.37 -1.40
C LEU A 120 -4.30 -9.81 -1.65
N SER A 121 -3.07 -10.18 -1.27
CA SER A 121 -2.46 -11.48 -1.59
C SER A 121 -2.61 -12.54 -0.49
N THR A 122 -3.24 -12.25 0.62
CA THR A 122 -3.28 -13.16 1.79
C THR A 122 -4.57 -13.98 1.80
N ILE A 123 -4.46 -15.28 1.54
CA ILE A 123 -5.55 -16.24 1.59
C ILE A 123 -5.41 -17.07 2.89
N GLY A 124 -6.37 -16.94 3.79
CA GLY A 124 -6.58 -17.85 4.93
C GLY A 124 -5.61 -17.75 6.11
N SER A 125 -6.12 -17.89 7.32
CA SER A 125 -5.50 -17.93 8.65
C SER A 125 -4.99 -16.61 9.26
N VAL A 126 -4.90 -16.62 10.59
CA VAL A 126 -4.63 -15.51 11.53
C VAL A 126 -3.18 -14.93 11.43
N VAL A 127 -2.53 -15.01 10.29
CA VAL A 127 -1.14 -14.58 10.09
C VAL A 127 -1.13 -13.16 9.54
N LEU A 128 -0.28 -12.31 10.08
CA LEU A 128 0.05 -11.00 9.52
C LEU A 128 0.49 -11.15 8.06
N GLY A 129 0.02 -10.27 7.18
CA GLY A 129 0.48 -10.21 5.80
C GLY A 129 1.98 -9.86 5.72
N GLY A 130 2.61 -10.15 4.58
CA GLY A 130 4.05 -9.91 4.42
C GLY A 130 4.47 -8.48 4.69
N VAL A 131 3.69 -7.50 4.26
CA VAL A 131 3.98 -6.07 4.49
C VAL A 131 3.82 -5.71 5.96
N SER A 132 2.69 -6.03 6.59
CA SER A 132 2.44 -5.70 8.00
C SER A 132 3.46 -6.37 8.93
N ASN A 133 3.81 -7.63 8.68
CA ASN A 133 4.84 -8.34 9.41
C ASN A 133 6.22 -7.67 9.26
N ALA A 134 6.61 -7.32 8.03
CA ALA A 134 7.88 -6.66 7.77
C ALA A 134 7.95 -5.27 8.44
N LEU A 135 6.86 -4.49 8.40
CA LEU A 135 6.80 -3.19 9.07
C LEU A 135 7.01 -3.33 10.57
N VAL A 136 6.36 -4.29 11.23
CA VAL A 136 6.53 -4.54 12.66
C VAL A 136 7.98 -4.89 13.01
N HIS A 137 8.66 -5.67 12.17
CA HIS A 137 10.04 -6.11 12.43
C HIS A 137 11.11 -5.05 12.10
N HIS A 138 10.87 -4.21 11.11
CA HIS A 138 11.90 -3.31 10.58
C HIS A 138 11.67 -1.83 10.89
N SER A 139 10.48 -1.45 11.35
CA SER A 139 10.19 -0.06 11.68
C SER A 139 10.91 0.38 12.95
N ARG A 140 11.43 1.61 12.92
CA ARG A 140 11.92 2.31 14.11
C ARG A 140 10.83 3.20 14.74
N ARG A 141 9.67 3.27 14.09
CA ARG A 141 8.50 4.06 14.51
C ARG A 141 7.42 3.11 15.01
N PRO A 142 6.51 3.57 15.87
CA PRO A 142 5.32 2.80 16.20
C PRO A 142 4.56 2.36 14.95
N VAL A 143 4.07 1.14 14.95
CA VAL A 143 3.24 0.58 13.87
C VAL A 143 1.93 0.12 14.49
N LEU A 144 0.82 0.69 14.02
CA LEU A 144 -0.52 0.24 14.35
C LEU A 144 -0.98 -0.75 13.28
N VAL A 145 -1.08 -2.00 13.66
CA VAL A 145 -1.63 -3.05 12.81
C VAL A 145 -3.09 -3.27 13.18
N VAL A 146 -3.99 -3.01 12.25
CA VAL A 146 -5.43 -3.16 12.46
C VAL A 146 -5.86 -4.55 11.98
N PRO A 147 -6.38 -5.41 12.87
CA PRO A 147 -6.86 -6.73 12.49
C PRO A 147 -8.09 -6.62 11.58
N GLN A 148 -8.23 -7.58 10.68
CA GLN A 148 -9.47 -7.74 9.92
C GLN A 148 -10.53 -8.35 10.83
N LEU A 149 -11.70 -7.74 10.89
CA LEU A 149 -12.84 -8.37 11.53
C LEU A 149 -13.29 -9.59 10.71
N SER A 150 -13.40 -10.70 11.35
CA SER A 150 -13.91 -11.95 10.75
C SER A 150 -15.41 -11.87 10.53
#